data_bbb64c81011c0c0802a7a48656a00665
#
_entry.id   bbb64c81011c0c0802a7a48656a00665
#
_cell.length_a   1.000
_cell.length_b   1.000
_cell.length_c   1.000
_cell.angle_alpha   90.00
_cell.angle_beta   90.00
_cell.angle_gamma   90.00
#
_symmetry.space_group_name_H-M   'P 1'
#
loop_
_entity.id
_entity.type
_entity.pdbx_description
1 polymer ?
#
loop_
_entity_poly.entity_id
_entity_poly.type
_entity_poly.pdbx_seq_one_letter_code
_entity_poly.pdbx_strand_id
1 'polypeptide(L)'
;MNIVCLDMEGVLVPEIWIAFAEESGIPELKRTTRDEPDYDKLMRWRLGILKEHGLGLKEIQATIDKIDPLPGAKEFLDELRSMTQVVILSDTFEEFAKPLMKKLGWPTIFCNSLEVAESGEITGFKMRCQQSKLTTVKALQSMGYDTIAAGDSYNDLAMIQASKAGFLFKSTEKIKADHPELPAFEEFDDLLCAIRGALD
;
A
#
# COMPACT_ATOMS: atom_id res chain seq x y z
N MET A 1 21.16 -3.40 11.50
CA MET A 1 20.58 -2.10 11.09
C MET A 1 19.13 -2.35 10.73
N ASN A 2 18.19 -1.56 11.30
CA ASN A 2 16.76 -1.80 11.09
C ASN A 2 16.22 -1.01 9.89
N ILE A 3 15.21 -1.57 9.23
CA ILE A 3 14.38 -0.92 8.23
C ILE A 3 12.92 -1.31 8.44
N VAL A 4 12.02 -0.32 8.42
CA VAL A 4 10.59 -0.55 8.55
C VAL A 4 9.95 -0.61 7.17
N CYS A 5 9.18 -1.68 6.92
CA CYS A 5 8.44 -1.94 5.70
C CYS A 5 6.95 -1.75 5.99
N LEU A 6 6.33 -0.74 5.41
CA LEU A 6 4.91 -0.43 5.60
C LEU A 6 4.13 -0.73 4.34
N ASP A 7 2.93 -1.29 4.46
CA ASP A 7 1.96 -1.15 3.39
C ASP A 7 1.49 0.31 3.27
N MET A 8 0.88 0.65 2.16
CA MET A 8 0.39 1.98 1.88
C MET A 8 -1.13 2.10 2.09
N GLU A 9 -1.89 1.31 1.33
CA GLU A 9 -3.35 1.33 1.36
C GLU A 9 -3.86 0.62 2.62
N GLY A 10 -4.84 1.19 3.31
CA GLY A 10 -5.28 0.68 4.63
C GLY A 10 -4.37 1.05 5.81
N VAL A 11 -3.11 1.43 5.56
CA VAL A 11 -2.12 1.81 6.60
C VAL A 11 -1.88 3.31 6.63
N LEU A 12 -1.49 3.91 5.51
CA LEU A 12 -1.16 5.35 5.42
C LEU A 12 -2.21 6.15 4.66
N VAL A 13 -2.89 5.51 3.73
CA VAL A 13 -3.93 6.11 2.88
C VAL A 13 -5.13 5.18 2.78
N PRO A 14 -6.33 5.70 2.44
CA PRO A 14 -7.46 4.85 2.12
C PRO A 14 -7.17 3.94 0.91
N GLU A 15 -7.96 2.88 0.76
CA GLU A 15 -7.99 2.05 -0.46
C GLU A 15 -8.25 2.93 -1.70
N ILE A 16 -7.27 3.08 -2.58
CA ILE A 16 -7.30 4.03 -3.69
C ILE A 16 -8.48 3.74 -4.63
N TRP A 17 -8.70 2.48 -4.98
CA TRP A 17 -9.78 2.12 -5.90
C TRP A 17 -11.17 2.37 -5.31
N ILE A 18 -11.35 2.17 -4.01
CA ILE A 18 -12.62 2.46 -3.33
C ILE A 18 -12.84 3.97 -3.28
N ALA A 19 -11.84 4.74 -2.84
CA ALA A 19 -11.93 6.18 -2.77
C ALA A 19 -12.09 6.81 -4.18
N PHE A 20 -11.40 6.26 -5.18
CA PHE A 20 -11.56 6.68 -6.57
C PHE A 20 -12.98 6.41 -7.10
N ALA A 21 -13.55 5.23 -6.81
CA ALA A 21 -14.91 4.89 -7.20
C ALA A 21 -15.95 5.85 -6.58
N GLU A 22 -15.74 6.27 -5.35
CA GLU A 22 -16.61 7.23 -4.65
C GLU A 22 -16.50 8.64 -5.25
N GLU A 23 -15.29 9.11 -5.44
CA GLU A 23 -15.05 10.46 -5.97
C GLU A 23 -15.44 10.58 -7.46
N SER A 24 -15.25 9.53 -8.25
CA SER A 24 -15.61 9.51 -9.68
C SER A 24 -17.08 9.18 -9.93
N GLY A 25 -17.80 8.63 -8.94
CA GLY A 25 -19.17 8.18 -9.08
C GLY A 25 -19.31 6.90 -9.92
N ILE A 26 -18.26 6.07 -10.01
CA ILE A 26 -18.23 4.81 -10.75
C ILE A 26 -18.19 3.64 -9.74
N PRO A 27 -19.34 3.18 -9.25
CA PRO A 27 -19.40 2.19 -8.16
C PRO A 27 -18.81 0.82 -8.54
N GLU A 28 -18.76 0.49 -9.81
CA GLU A 28 -18.18 -0.76 -10.32
C GLU A 28 -16.70 -0.89 -9.90
N LEU A 29 -15.96 0.21 -9.82
CA LEU A 29 -14.54 0.22 -9.45
C LEU A 29 -14.28 -0.12 -7.97
N LYS A 30 -15.32 -0.23 -7.13
CA LYS A 30 -15.20 -0.72 -5.72
C LYS A 30 -14.87 -2.21 -5.62
N ARG A 31 -14.97 -2.96 -6.72
CA ARG A 31 -14.60 -4.38 -6.74
C ARG A 31 -13.13 -4.55 -6.35
N THR A 32 -12.87 -5.48 -5.42
CA THR A 32 -11.54 -5.73 -4.86
C THR A 32 -11.07 -7.16 -5.14
N THR A 33 -9.89 -7.51 -4.66
CA THR A 33 -9.37 -8.89 -4.71
C THR A 33 -10.20 -9.88 -3.88
N ARG A 34 -11.10 -9.41 -3.01
CA ARG A 34 -12.09 -10.24 -2.31
C ARG A 34 -13.18 -10.74 -3.26
N ASP A 35 -13.51 -9.96 -4.29
CA ASP A 35 -14.53 -10.25 -5.29
C ASP A 35 -13.96 -10.99 -6.51
N GLU A 36 -12.73 -10.67 -6.88
CA GLU A 36 -11.97 -11.33 -7.95
C GLU A 36 -10.52 -11.55 -7.48
N PRO A 37 -10.21 -12.78 -7.01
CA PRO A 37 -8.87 -13.09 -6.47
C PRO A 37 -7.74 -13.04 -7.51
N ASP A 38 -8.07 -13.20 -8.80
CA ASP A 38 -7.11 -13.05 -9.88
C ASP A 38 -6.86 -11.56 -10.16
N TYR A 39 -5.70 -11.08 -9.67
CA TYR A 39 -5.33 -9.67 -9.77
C TYR A 39 -5.21 -9.18 -11.23
N ASP A 40 -4.66 -9.99 -12.14
CA ASP A 40 -4.55 -9.62 -13.55
C ASP A 40 -5.93 -9.44 -14.18
N LYS A 41 -6.86 -10.34 -13.91
CA LYS A 41 -8.23 -10.26 -14.38
C LYS A 41 -8.97 -9.06 -13.79
N LEU A 42 -8.80 -8.81 -12.49
CA LEU A 42 -9.38 -7.64 -11.83
C LEU A 42 -8.86 -6.34 -12.45
N MET A 43 -7.55 -6.22 -12.66
CA MET A 43 -6.96 -5.02 -13.25
C MET A 43 -7.38 -4.80 -14.70
N ARG A 44 -7.41 -5.85 -15.54
CA ARG A 44 -7.91 -5.73 -16.92
C ARG A 44 -9.35 -5.27 -16.96
N TRP A 45 -10.19 -5.78 -16.06
CA TRP A 45 -11.58 -5.35 -15.94
C TRP A 45 -11.68 -3.87 -15.53
N ARG A 46 -10.90 -3.43 -14.53
CA ARG A 46 -10.83 -2.02 -14.11
C ARG A 46 -10.39 -1.11 -15.26
N LEU A 47 -9.35 -1.49 -16.01
CA LEU A 47 -8.89 -0.72 -17.17
C LEU A 47 -9.97 -0.63 -18.27
N GLY A 48 -10.76 -1.68 -18.47
CA GLY A 48 -11.93 -1.66 -19.36
C GLY A 48 -12.94 -0.58 -18.95
N ILE A 49 -13.29 -0.52 -17.67
CA ILE A 49 -14.23 0.51 -17.13
C ILE A 49 -13.66 1.92 -17.30
N LEU A 50 -12.38 2.12 -16.99
CA LEU A 50 -11.75 3.44 -17.17
C LEU A 50 -11.84 3.90 -18.63
N LYS A 51 -11.58 2.98 -19.56
CA LYS A 51 -11.68 3.25 -21.00
C LYS A 51 -13.11 3.56 -21.42
N GLU A 52 -14.11 2.80 -20.98
CA GLU A 52 -15.53 3.02 -21.26
C GLU A 52 -16.00 4.39 -20.77
N HIS A 53 -15.46 4.87 -19.65
CA HIS A 53 -15.74 6.20 -19.10
C HIS A 53 -14.84 7.31 -19.65
N GLY A 54 -13.94 7.00 -20.58
CA GLY A 54 -13.00 7.98 -21.15
C GLY A 54 -12.01 8.57 -20.18
N LEU A 55 -11.69 7.82 -19.09
CA LEU A 55 -10.78 8.28 -18.04
C LEU A 55 -9.35 7.88 -18.39
N GLY A 56 -8.51 8.85 -18.64
CA GLY A 56 -7.06 8.71 -18.76
C GLY A 56 -6.33 8.93 -17.44
N LEU A 57 -5.01 8.79 -17.47
CA LEU A 57 -4.16 8.95 -16.29
C LEU A 57 -4.34 10.31 -15.61
N LYS A 58 -4.48 11.39 -16.40
CA LYS A 58 -4.61 12.75 -15.88
C LYS A 58 -5.87 12.93 -15.03
N GLU A 59 -6.99 12.43 -15.50
CA GLU A 59 -8.28 12.48 -14.79
C GLU A 59 -8.23 11.66 -13.52
N ILE A 60 -7.61 10.48 -13.58
CA ILE A 60 -7.44 9.61 -12.42
C ILE A 60 -6.53 10.26 -11.37
N GLN A 61 -5.39 10.82 -11.77
CA GLN A 61 -4.51 11.53 -10.86
C GLN A 61 -5.16 12.76 -10.23
N ALA A 62 -5.98 13.51 -10.99
CA ALA A 62 -6.74 14.64 -10.46
C ALA A 62 -7.79 14.21 -9.42
N THR A 63 -8.35 13.01 -9.57
CA THR A 63 -9.27 12.44 -8.59
C THR A 63 -8.51 11.95 -7.34
N ILE A 64 -7.40 11.23 -7.53
CA ILE A 64 -6.56 10.74 -6.43
C ILE A 64 -5.97 11.91 -5.62
N ASP A 65 -5.65 13.03 -6.26
CA ASP A 65 -5.13 14.24 -5.58
C ASP A 65 -6.11 14.83 -4.55
N LYS A 66 -7.40 14.49 -4.63
CA LYS A 66 -8.41 14.86 -3.63
C LYS A 66 -8.46 13.91 -2.43
N ILE A 67 -7.86 12.72 -2.55
CA ILE A 67 -7.79 11.74 -1.46
C ILE A 67 -6.71 12.19 -0.48
N ASP A 68 -7.06 12.28 0.79
CA ASP A 68 -6.10 12.61 1.85
C ASP A 68 -5.54 11.34 2.50
N PRO A 69 -4.28 11.39 3.02
CA PRO A 69 -3.77 10.38 3.93
C PRO A 69 -4.70 10.17 5.13
N LEU A 70 -4.62 9.00 5.74
CA LEU A 70 -5.35 8.74 6.98
C LEU A 70 -4.93 9.75 8.06
N PRO A 71 -5.86 10.20 8.93
CA PRO A 71 -5.53 11.11 10.03
C PRO A 71 -4.36 10.58 10.87
N GLY A 72 -3.33 11.40 11.05
CA GLY A 72 -2.12 11.03 11.79
C GLY A 72 -1.04 10.26 11.00
N ALA A 73 -1.35 9.81 9.78
CA ALA A 73 -0.41 9.00 8.98
C ALA A 73 0.88 9.76 8.60
N LYS A 74 0.76 11.05 8.28
CA LYS A 74 1.92 11.88 7.93
C LYS A 74 2.83 12.08 9.13
N GLU A 75 2.27 12.41 10.29
CA GLU A 75 2.97 12.62 11.55
C GLU A 75 3.66 11.33 12.00
N PHE A 76 2.96 10.20 11.96
CA PHE A 76 3.51 8.88 12.24
C PHE A 76 4.72 8.58 11.33
N LEU A 77 4.57 8.80 10.02
CA LEU A 77 5.62 8.52 9.05
C LEU A 77 6.86 9.40 9.26
N ASP A 78 6.67 10.68 9.58
CA ASP A 78 7.77 11.61 9.85
C ASP A 78 8.51 11.24 11.15
N GLU A 79 7.79 10.91 12.21
CA GLU A 79 8.37 10.44 13.47
C GLU A 79 9.18 9.16 13.24
N LEU A 80 8.60 8.18 12.54
CA LEU A 80 9.25 6.92 12.24
C LEU A 80 10.54 7.11 11.42
N ARG A 81 10.51 7.98 10.41
CA ARG A 81 11.66 8.33 9.58
C ARG A 81 12.77 9.05 10.35
N SER A 82 12.45 9.69 11.46
CA SER A 82 13.45 10.31 12.33
C SER A 82 14.26 9.28 13.12
N MET A 83 13.71 8.07 13.30
CA MET A 83 14.31 7.02 14.13
C MET A 83 15.02 5.92 13.31
N THR A 84 14.52 5.62 12.11
CA THR A 84 15.00 4.50 11.31
C THR A 84 14.75 4.70 9.82
N GLN A 85 15.27 3.78 8.99
CA GLN A 85 14.94 3.72 7.58
C GLN A 85 13.51 3.22 7.40
N VAL A 86 12.78 3.81 6.46
CA VAL A 86 11.40 3.43 6.15
C VAL A 86 11.23 3.25 4.64
N VAL A 87 10.58 2.18 4.24
CA VAL A 87 10.17 1.92 2.86
C VAL A 87 8.70 1.51 2.83
N ILE A 88 7.97 2.07 1.88
CA ILE A 88 6.59 1.65 1.61
C ILE A 88 6.63 0.54 0.56
N LEU A 89 5.94 -0.56 0.82
CA LEU A 89 5.79 -1.69 -0.09
C LEU A 89 4.32 -1.82 -0.46
N SER A 90 3.98 -1.49 -1.69
CA SER A 90 2.59 -1.44 -2.13
C SER A 90 2.36 -2.19 -3.45
N ASP A 91 1.19 -2.76 -3.61
CA ASP A 91 0.75 -3.36 -4.87
C ASP A 91 0.07 -2.34 -5.81
N THR A 92 0.01 -1.07 -5.42
CA THR A 92 -0.43 0.06 -6.24
C THR A 92 0.54 0.35 -7.40
N PHE A 93 0.26 1.40 -8.15
CA PHE A 93 1.07 1.87 -9.28
C PHE A 93 1.72 3.22 -8.96
N GLU A 94 2.95 3.43 -9.45
CA GLU A 94 3.71 4.66 -9.24
C GLU A 94 2.88 5.91 -9.64
N GLU A 95 2.18 5.81 -10.75
CA GLU A 95 1.38 6.90 -11.31
C GLU A 95 0.18 7.26 -10.42
N PHE A 96 -0.40 6.27 -9.72
CA PHE A 96 -1.49 6.48 -8.76
C PHE A 96 -0.98 6.93 -7.40
N ALA A 97 0.16 6.40 -6.97
CA ALA A 97 0.76 6.76 -5.69
C ALA A 97 1.28 8.21 -5.66
N LYS A 98 1.74 8.74 -6.79
CA LYS A 98 2.44 10.02 -6.88
C LYS A 98 1.74 11.21 -6.19
N PRO A 99 0.44 11.46 -6.36
CA PRO A 99 -0.25 12.53 -5.63
C PRO A 99 -0.21 12.34 -4.11
N LEU A 100 -0.39 11.10 -3.64
CA LEU A 100 -0.38 10.74 -2.23
C LEU A 100 1.03 10.82 -1.63
N MET A 101 2.06 10.41 -2.37
CA MET A 101 3.46 10.53 -1.95
C MET A 101 3.84 11.99 -1.71
N LYS A 102 3.33 12.91 -2.50
CA LYS A 102 3.51 14.35 -2.27
C LYS A 102 2.96 14.77 -0.91
N LYS A 103 1.75 14.32 -0.55
CA LYS A 103 1.11 14.61 0.74
C LYS A 103 1.86 13.98 1.91
N LEU A 104 2.46 12.80 1.72
CA LEU A 104 3.25 12.09 2.71
C LEU A 104 4.72 12.54 2.82
N GLY A 105 5.14 13.56 2.07
CA GLY A 105 6.51 14.10 2.12
C GLY A 105 7.53 13.24 1.36
N TRP A 106 7.12 12.63 0.25
CA TRP A 106 7.96 11.84 -0.66
C TRP A 106 8.74 10.70 0.02
N PRO A 107 8.08 9.79 0.73
CA PRO A 107 8.72 8.59 1.25
C PRO A 107 9.21 7.69 0.11
N THR A 108 10.19 6.84 0.41
CA THR A 108 10.58 5.78 -0.52
C THR A 108 9.44 4.78 -0.67
N ILE A 109 9.07 4.46 -1.92
CA ILE A 109 8.03 3.47 -2.22
C ILE A 109 8.53 2.49 -3.28
N PHE A 110 8.22 1.21 -3.09
CA PHE A 110 8.36 0.17 -4.10
C PHE A 110 6.97 -0.34 -4.46
N CYS A 111 6.58 -0.10 -5.69
CA CYS A 111 5.27 -0.44 -6.23
C CYS A 111 5.39 -0.89 -7.70
N ASN A 112 4.27 -1.01 -8.36
CA ASN A 112 4.18 -1.39 -9.77
C ASN A 112 4.13 -0.15 -10.67
N SER A 113 4.03 -0.32 -11.98
CA SER A 113 3.90 0.77 -12.94
C SER A 113 2.79 0.51 -13.95
N LEU A 114 2.18 1.57 -14.45
CA LEU A 114 1.21 1.51 -15.54
C LEU A 114 1.92 1.63 -16.90
N GLU A 115 1.30 1.06 -17.92
CA GLU A 115 1.63 1.34 -19.32
C GLU A 115 0.65 2.42 -19.80
N VAL A 116 1.20 3.59 -20.14
CA VAL A 116 0.39 4.76 -20.51
C VAL A 116 0.80 5.21 -21.91
N ALA A 117 -0.18 5.32 -22.81
CA ALA A 117 0.02 5.86 -24.14
C ALA A 117 0.28 7.39 -24.11
N GLU A 118 0.82 7.95 -25.18
CA GLU A 118 1.04 9.40 -25.32
C GLU A 118 -0.26 10.21 -25.15
N SER A 119 -1.41 9.61 -25.49
CA SER A 119 -2.73 10.20 -25.28
C SER A 119 -3.14 10.32 -23.80
N GLY A 120 -2.43 9.63 -22.88
CA GLY A 120 -2.81 9.49 -21.49
C GLY A 120 -3.73 8.28 -21.20
N GLU A 121 -4.11 7.50 -22.22
CA GLU A 121 -4.86 6.25 -22.04
C GLU A 121 -3.99 5.23 -21.30
N ILE A 122 -4.54 4.58 -20.27
CA ILE A 122 -3.88 3.46 -19.61
C ILE A 122 -4.12 2.20 -20.42
N THR A 123 -3.07 1.67 -21.02
CA THR A 123 -3.13 0.54 -21.94
C THR A 123 -2.79 -0.79 -21.27
N GLY A 124 -2.17 -0.75 -20.10
CA GLY A 124 -1.75 -1.93 -19.37
C GLY A 124 -1.08 -1.61 -18.05
N PHE A 125 -0.48 -2.62 -17.45
CA PHE A 125 0.27 -2.49 -16.21
C PHE A 125 1.43 -3.49 -16.18
N LYS A 126 2.45 -3.15 -15.40
CA LYS A 126 3.64 -3.99 -15.20
C LYS A 126 3.85 -4.23 -13.72
N MET A 127 3.74 -5.48 -13.32
CA MET A 127 4.11 -5.90 -11.97
C MET A 127 5.62 -5.87 -11.82
N ARG A 128 6.12 -5.26 -10.74
CA ARG A 128 7.56 -5.14 -10.45
C ARG A 128 8.21 -6.52 -10.28
N CYS A 129 7.59 -7.37 -9.49
CA CYS A 129 7.99 -8.77 -9.29
C CYS A 129 6.84 -9.57 -8.65
N GLN A 130 6.97 -10.89 -8.64
CA GLN A 130 6.02 -11.75 -7.93
C GLN A 130 6.18 -11.60 -6.41
N GLN A 131 5.06 -11.67 -5.66
CA GLN A 131 5.03 -11.53 -4.21
C GLN A 131 5.88 -10.32 -3.75
N SER A 132 5.59 -9.16 -4.33
CA SER A 132 6.45 -7.97 -4.32
C SER A 132 6.89 -7.57 -2.91
N LYS A 133 6.00 -7.65 -1.91
CA LYS A 133 6.26 -7.30 -0.51
C LYS A 133 7.24 -8.29 0.13
N LEU A 134 6.97 -9.59 0.07
CA LEU A 134 7.86 -10.63 0.61
C LEU A 134 9.23 -10.63 -0.07
N THR A 135 9.25 -10.54 -1.41
CA THR A 135 10.50 -10.51 -2.19
C THR A 135 11.37 -9.33 -1.77
N THR A 136 10.77 -8.17 -1.53
CA THR A 136 11.50 -6.99 -1.07
C THR A 136 12.06 -7.17 0.34
N VAL A 137 11.25 -7.67 1.28
CA VAL A 137 11.71 -7.95 2.65
C VAL A 137 12.92 -8.90 2.63
N LYS A 138 12.84 -10.00 1.90
CA LYS A 138 13.97 -10.95 1.76
C LYS A 138 15.20 -10.32 1.12
N ALA A 139 15.04 -9.45 0.13
CA ALA A 139 16.14 -8.73 -0.48
C ALA A 139 16.83 -7.79 0.51
N LEU A 140 16.06 -7.02 1.29
CA LEU A 140 16.59 -6.15 2.35
C LEU A 140 17.35 -6.96 3.42
N GLN A 141 16.80 -8.10 3.84
CA GLN A 141 17.46 -9.01 4.77
C GLN A 141 18.79 -9.55 4.21
N SER A 142 18.84 -9.88 2.91
CA SER A 142 20.08 -10.32 2.26
C SER A 142 21.16 -9.23 2.19
N MET A 143 20.75 -7.97 2.30
CA MET A 143 21.65 -6.80 2.41
C MET A 143 22.07 -6.47 3.84
N GLY A 144 21.66 -7.30 4.83
CA GLY A 144 22.04 -7.13 6.24
C GLY A 144 21.09 -6.22 7.04
N TYR A 145 19.88 -5.97 6.56
CA TYR A 145 18.87 -5.26 7.34
C TYR A 145 18.02 -6.23 8.16
N ASP A 146 17.72 -5.83 9.40
CA ASP A 146 16.64 -6.40 10.19
C ASP A 146 15.34 -5.69 9.79
N THR A 147 14.38 -6.43 9.22
CA THR A 147 13.13 -5.86 8.75
C THR A 147 12.08 -5.87 9.85
N ILE A 148 11.31 -4.79 9.95
CA ILE A 148 10.11 -4.68 10.78
C ILE A 148 8.97 -4.35 9.82
N ALA A 149 7.85 -5.07 9.87
CA ALA A 149 6.79 -4.88 8.88
C ALA A 149 5.43 -4.61 9.53
N ALA A 150 4.63 -3.74 8.88
CA ALA A 150 3.25 -3.53 9.25
C ALA A 150 2.35 -3.45 8.00
N GLY A 151 1.15 -4.02 8.11
CA GLY A 151 0.14 -4.06 7.06
C GLY A 151 -1.24 -4.39 7.62
N ASP A 152 -2.29 -4.27 6.79
CA ASP A 152 -3.68 -4.41 7.19
C ASP A 152 -4.37 -5.69 6.69
N SER A 153 -3.82 -6.31 5.67
CA SER A 153 -4.53 -7.32 4.87
C SER A 153 -3.73 -8.60 4.60
N TYR A 154 -4.40 -9.62 4.03
CA TYR A 154 -3.80 -10.94 3.80
C TYR A 154 -2.56 -10.92 2.91
N ASN A 155 -2.47 -9.99 1.95
CA ASN A 155 -1.29 -9.86 1.09
C ASN A 155 -0.04 -9.35 1.83
N ASP A 156 -0.20 -8.82 3.05
CA ASP A 156 0.90 -8.34 3.91
C ASP A 156 1.48 -9.44 4.79
N LEU A 157 0.70 -10.49 5.07
CA LEU A 157 1.08 -11.51 6.05
C LEU A 157 2.44 -12.13 5.77
N ALA A 158 2.74 -12.39 4.50
CA ALA A 158 4.02 -12.99 4.13
C ALA A 158 5.22 -12.08 4.47
N MET A 159 5.10 -10.76 4.27
CA MET A 159 6.16 -9.82 4.67
C MET A 159 6.22 -9.63 6.18
N ILE A 160 5.05 -9.59 6.85
CA ILE A 160 4.93 -9.46 8.30
C ILE A 160 5.60 -10.64 9.00
N GLN A 161 5.25 -11.87 8.62
CA GLN A 161 5.78 -13.10 9.20
C GLN A 161 7.26 -13.34 8.89
N ALA A 162 7.76 -12.84 7.76
CA ALA A 162 9.16 -12.96 7.39
C ALA A 162 10.08 -11.93 8.07
N SER A 163 9.52 -10.92 8.73
CA SER A 163 10.28 -9.84 9.37
C SER A 163 10.68 -10.18 10.81
N LYS A 164 11.72 -9.50 11.34
CA LYS A 164 12.17 -9.60 12.75
C LYS A 164 11.02 -9.33 13.72
N ALA A 165 10.20 -8.33 13.39
CA ALA A 165 8.95 -8.03 14.07
C ALA A 165 7.89 -7.67 13.05
N GLY A 166 6.66 -8.11 13.28
CA GLY A 166 5.54 -7.90 12.38
C GLY A 166 4.27 -7.52 13.11
N PHE A 167 3.52 -6.60 12.53
CA PHE A 167 2.35 -5.99 13.15
C PHE A 167 1.18 -5.94 12.17
N LEU A 168 -0.02 -6.20 12.66
CA LEU A 168 -1.27 -5.88 11.98
C LEU A 168 -1.69 -4.47 12.37
N PHE A 169 -2.10 -3.66 11.38
CA PHE A 169 -2.58 -2.31 11.63
C PHE A 169 -3.92 -2.08 10.96
N LYS A 170 -4.95 -1.68 11.71
CA LYS A 170 -6.32 -1.47 11.24
C LYS A 170 -6.89 -2.66 10.47
N SER A 171 -6.42 -3.86 10.79
CA SER A 171 -6.84 -5.11 10.16
C SER A 171 -8.25 -5.53 10.57
N THR A 172 -8.89 -6.31 9.71
CA THR A 172 -10.22 -6.86 10.01
C THR A 172 -10.18 -7.85 11.18
N GLU A 173 -11.28 -7.96 11.93
CA GLU A 173 -11.41 -8.93 13.02
C GLU A 173 -11.15 -10.37 12.57
N LYS A 174 -11.47 -10.69 11.31
CA LYS A 174 -11.19 -11.98 10.72
C LYS A 174 -9.70 -12.26 10.64
N ILE A 175 -8.90 -11.31 10.12
CA ILE A 175 -7.44 -11.49 10.00
C ILE A 175 -6.81 -11.62 11.39
N LYS A 176 -7.24 -10.80 12.35
CA LYS A 176 -6.78 -10.88 13.75
C LYS A 176 -7.09 -12.24 14.38
N ALA A 177 -8.28 -12.79 14.11
CA ALA A 177 -8.68 -14.11 14.60
C ALA A 177 -7.93 -15.26 13.92
N ASP A 178 -7.63 -15.13 12.62
CA ASP A 178 -6.87 -16.12 11.87
C ASP A 178 -5.36 -16.12 12.25
N HIS A 179 -4.85 -15.00 12.78
CA HIS A 179 -3.45 -14.78 13.14
C HIS A 179 -3.28 -14.17 14.54
N PRO A 180 -3.73 -14.89 15.61
CA PRO A 180 -3.68 -14.37 16.98
C PRO A 180 -2.26 -14.20 17.53
N GLU A 181 -1.26 -14.75 16.85
CA GLU A 181 0.15 -14.59 17.17
C GLU A 181 0.72 -13.23 16.79
N LEU A 182 0.04 -12.48 15.90
CA LEU A 182 0.49 -11.17 15.42
C LEU A 182 -0.13 -10.07 16.28
N PRO A 183 0.69 -9.19 16.90
CA PRO A 183 0.17 -8.01 17.58
C PRO A 183 -0.58 -7.10 16.60
N ALA A 184 -1.76 -6.62 17.00
CA ALA A 184 -2.63 -5.80 16.17
C ALA A 184 -2.90 -4.44 16.85
N PHE A 185 -2.85 -3.37 16.08
CA PHE A 185 -3.02 -2.00 16.55
C PHE A 185 -4.02 -1.25 15.67
N GLU A 186 -4.74 -0.30 16.27
CA GLU A 186 -5.70 0.57 15.60
C GLU A 186 -5.22 2.02 15.51
N GLU A 187 -4.36 2.43 16.46
CA GLU A 187 -3.87 3.80 16.55
C GLU A 187 -2.38 3.87 16.19
N PHE A 188 -1.99 4.96 15.52
CA PHE A 188 -0.60 5.16 15.10
C PHE A 188 0.38 5.24 16.26
N ASP A 189 -0.02 5.84 17.38
CA ASP A 189 0.83 5.97 18.57
C ASP A 189 1.19 4.59 19.15
N ASP A 190 0.24 3.66 19.18
CA ASP A 190 0.46 2.30 19.67
C ASP A 190 1.37 1.51 18.72
N LEU A 191 1.13 1.61 17.42
CA LEU A 191 2.00 0.99 16.41
C LEU A 191 3.42 1.57 16.47
N LEU A 192 3.56 2.89 16.61
CA LEU A 192 4.85 3.56 16.73
C LEU A 192 5.62 3.09 17.98
N CYS A 193 4.91 2.95 19.12
CA CYS A 193 5.49 2.43 20.36
C CYS A 193 6.00 0.99 20.18
N ALA A 194 5.20 0.13 19.54
CA ALA A 194 5.58 -1.25 19.27
C ALA A 194 6.78 -1.36 18.31
N ILE A 195 6.80 -0.55 17.23
CA ILE A 195 7.94 -0.49 16.31
C ILE A 195 9.19 -0.01 17.03
N ARG A 196 9.09 1.04 17.87
CA ARG A 196 10.22 1.56 18.66
C ARG A 196 10.83 0.48 19.56
N GLY A 197 9.99 -0.32 20.24
CA GLY A 197 10.46 -1.45 21.04
C GLY A 197 11.12 -2.57 20.21
N ALA A 198 10.85 -2.67 18.92
CA ALA A 198 11.47 -3.64 18.04
C ALA A 198 12.77 -3.15 17.38
N LEU A 199 13.10 -1.86 17.48
CA LEU A 199 14.35 -1.29 16.93
C LEU A 199 15.58 -1.69 17.75
N ASP A 200 15.41 -2.03 19.03
CA ASP A 200 16.44 -2.53 19.94
C ASP A 200 16.74 -4.02 19.65
#